data_e12049c904950533ae0c49f92fb91d4f
#
_entry.id   e12049c904950533ae0c49f92fb91d4f
#
_cell.length_a   1.000
_cell.length_b   1.000
_cell.length_c   1.000
_cell.angle_alpha   90.00
_cell.angle_beta   90.00
_cell.angle_gamma   90.00
#
_symmetry.space_group_name_H-M   'P 1'
#
loop_
_entity.id
_entity.type
_entity.pdbx_description
1 polymer ?
#
loop_
_entity_poly.entity_id
_entity_poly.type
_entity_poly.pdbx_seq_one_letter_code
_entity_poly.pdbx_strand_id
1 'polypeptide(L)'
;MLESLGLFCGSQLTNNHEAVFFREVNDWLLTQCSGGLETPGAIKYLLRDTEARKLFTEFVTFTMKTHRVVSYLGLGKYLSAGTPVNLEVPWGWKDPRNTFTLPLWLDIFPGAKVIHIYRHPMDIVNSLSTRRKKGLLRLSEKHRRWRGIYWYYLMQKFIPGKRVFVDLRGASPEEGLNMWQEYMQEARTHLEGLGEQAIEIKYEDFLDEPVRVLQELSEFAGLDASGDRIQELAQDINKSRAYAYRKEPVLEVFTKEHADLLRVYGY
;
A
#
# COMPACT_ATOMS: atom_id res chain seq x y z
N MET A 1 0.14 -13.49 -5.17
CA MET A 1 1.16 -14.54 -5.11
C MET A 1 1.31 -15.13 -3.71
N LEU A 2 1.65 -14.40 -2.65
CA LEU A 2 1.68 -14.99 -1.30
C LEU A 2 0.33 -15.62 -0.88
N GLU A 3 -0.79 -15.04 -1.30
CA GLU A 3 -2.11 -15.64 -1.13
C GLU A 3 -2.22 -17.03 -1.79
N SER A 4 -1.64 -17.17 -2.98
CA SER A 4 -1.59 -18.47 -3.70
C SER A 4 -0.62 -19.47 -3.06
N LEU A 5 0.22 -19.03 -2.13
CA LEU A 5 1.13 -19.83 -1.31
C LEU A 5 0.59 -20.09 0.12
N GLY A 6 -0.67 -19.72 0.40
CA GLY A 6 -1.32 -20.03 1.67
C GLY A 6 -1.45 -18.87 2.66
N LEU A 7 -0.97 -17.66 2.32
CA LEU A 7 -1.18 -16.49 3.18
C LEU A 7 -2.62 -16.00 3.06
N PHE A 8 -3.34 -15.91 4.16
CA PHE A 8 -4.67 -15.30 4.15
C PHE A 8 -4.57 -13.77 4.08
N CYS A 9 -4.97 -13.19 2.96
CA CYS A 9 -4.88 -11.75 2.69
C CYS A 9 -6.18 -10.98 2.93
N GLY A 10 -7.25 -11.68 3.32
CA GLY A 10 -8.58 -11.11 3.58
C GLY A 10 -9.65 -11.57 2.61
N SER A 11 -10.92 -11.51 3.04
CA SER A 11 -12.07 -11.94 2.23
C SER A 11 -12.52 -10.88 1.22
N GLN A 12 -12.40 -9.59 1.56
CA GLN A 12 -12.73 -8.50 0.66
C GLN A 12 -11.47 -7.71 0.30
N LEU A 13 -11.07 -7.80 -0.95
CA LEU A 13 -9.91 -7.12 -1.50
C LEU A 13 -10.34 -6.06 -2.52
N THR A 14 -9.59 -4.97 -2.58
CA THR A 14 -9.70 -3.98 -3.67
C THR A 14 -9.11 -4.53 -4.97
N ASN A 15 -9.31 -3.83 -6.07
CA ASN A 15 -8.67 -4.17 -7.36
C ASN A 15 -7.13 -4.16 -7.30
N ASN A 16 -6.55 -3.55 -6.28
CA ASN A 16 -5.11 -3.52 -6.04
C ASN A 16 -4.67 -4.58 -5.01
N HIS A 17 -5.53 -5.54 -4.68
CA HIS A 17 -5.28 -6.56 -3.65
C HIS A 17 -4.96 -5.97 -2.26
N GLU A 18 -5.60 -4.86 -1.90
CA GLU A 18 -5.56 -4.30 -0.55
C GLU A 18 -6.76 -4.80 0.24
N ALA A 19 -6.55 -5.31 1.45
CA ALA A 19 -7.64 -5.72 2.33
C ALA A 19 -8.49 -4.51 2.73
N VAL A 20 -9.78 -4.54 2.41
CA VAL A 20 -10.70 -3.40 2.58
C VAL A 20 -10.67 -2.87 4.00
N PHE A 21 -10.76 -3.75 5.01
CA PHE A 21 -10.74 -3.37 6.41
C PHE A 21 -9.49 -2.57 6.80
N PHE A 22 -8.31 -3.13 6.57
CA PHE A 22 -7.04 -2.49 6.95
C PHE A 22 -6.78 -1.22 6.17
N ARG A 23 -7.17 -1.17 4.90
CA ARG A 23 -7.11 0.04 4.09
C ARG A 23 -7.97 1.16 4.66
N GLU A 24 -9.20 0.84 5.08
CA GLU A 24 -10.11 1.82 5.70
C GLU A 24 -9.58 2.33 7.04
N VAL A 25 -8.99 1.44 7.85
CA VAL A 25 -8.34 1.83 9.10
C VAL A 25 -7.15 2.75 8.83
N ASN A 26 -6.28 2.42 7.88
CA ASN A 26 -5.16 3.27 7.50
C ASN A 26 -5.60 4.63 6.94
N ASP A 27 -6.60 4.67 6.08
CA ASP A 27 -7.17 5.91 5.56
C ASP A 27 -7.74 6.75 6.71
N TRP A 28 -8.46 6.12 7.65
CA TRP A 28 -8.99 6.81 8.82
C TRP A 28 -7.87 7.38 9.69
N LEU A 29 -6.83 6.61 10.00
CA LEU A 29 -5.67 7.07 10.77
C LEU A 29 -5.01 8.30 10.15
N LEU A 30 -4.72 8.26 8.85
CA LEU A 30 -4.12 9.38 8.15
C LEU A 30 -5.03 10.62 8.15
N THR A 31 -6.34 10.45 8.02
CA THR A 31 -7.30 11.57 8.00
C THR A 31 -7.43 12.26 9.35
N GLN A 32 -7.16 11.58 10.48
CA GLN A 32 -7.12 12.23 11.80
C GLN A 32 -6.05 13.33 11.87
N CYS A 33 -4.99 13.22 11.07
CA CYS A 33 -3.92 14.19 10.98
C CYS A 33 -4.02 15.05 9.71
N SER A 34 -5.20 15.19 9.11
CA SER A 34 -5.41 15.87 7.82
C SER A 34 -4.55 15.32 6.68
N GLY A 35 -4.04 14.11 6.84
CA GLY A 35 -3.19 13.39 5.90
C GLY A 35 -3.96 12.50 4.92
N GLY A 36 -3.23 11.74 4.14
CA GLY A 36 -3.71 10.73 3.20
C GLY A 36 -2.55 10.11 2.44
N LEU A 37 -2.85 9.23 1.49
CA LEU A 37 -1.84 8.53 0.69
C LEU A 37 -0.79 9.47 0.07
N GLU A 38 -1.18 10.66 -0.38
CA GLU A 38 -0.26 11.61 -1.02
C GLU A 38 0.42 12.57 -0.04
N THR A 39 -0.10 12.67 1.16
CA THR A 39 0.40 13.57 2.22
C THR A 39 0.41 12.83 3.56
N PRO A 40 1.17 11.74 3.68
CA PRO A 40 1.10 10.88 4.87
C PRO A 40 1.88 11.44 6.07
N GLY A 41 2.84 12.35 5.85
CA GLY A 41 3.82 12.76 6.84
C GLY A 41 3.26 13.34 8.13
N ALA A 42 2.06 13.92 8.10
CA ALA A 42 1.44 14.53 9.29
C ALA A 42 1.15 13.53 10.42
N ILE A 43 0.96 12.23 10.10
CA ILE A 43 0.74 11.20 11.12
C ILE A 43 1.92 11.04 12.08
N LYS A 44 3.13 11.44 11.68
CA LYS A 44 4.32 11.38 12.54
C LYS A 44 4.16 12.21 13.82
N TYR A 45 3.40 13.31 13.77
CA TYR A 45 3.11 14.10 14.98
C TYR A 45 2.24 13.32 15.95
N LEU A 46 1.19 12.64 15.47
CA LEU A 46 0.35 11.78 16.29
C LEU A 46 1.15 10.61 16.89
N LEU A 47 2.00 9.96 16.08
CA LEU A 47 2.78 8.81 16.52
C LEU A 47 3.90 9.16 17.51
N ARG A 48 4.34 10.41 17.56
CA ARG A 48 5.30 10.92 18.56
C ARG A 48 4.64 11.27 19.89
N ASP A 49 3.36 11.59 19.87
CA ASP A 49 2.57 11.83 21.08
C ASP A 49 2.19 10.49 21.71
N THR A 50 2.79 10.17 22.85
CA THR A 50 2.65 8.86 23.51
C THR A 50 1.19 8.57 23.90
N GLU A 51 0.48 9.57 24.41
CA GLU A 51 -0.92 9.43 24.86
C GLU A 51 -1.85 9.23 23.65
N ALA A 52 -1.68 10.06 22.61
CA ALA A 52 -2.45 9.91 21.38
C ALA A 52 -2.18 8.54 20.74
N ARG A 53 -0.90 8.16 20.58
CA ARG A 53 -0.52 6.86 20.00
C ARG A 53 -1.15 5.70 20.75
N LYS A 54 -1.11 5.71 22.08
CA LYS A 54 -1.74 4.68 22.94
C LYS A 54 -3.26 4.62 22.68
N LEU A 55 -3.94 5.77 22.72
CA LEU A 55 -5.38 5.85 22.48
C LEU A 55 -5.77 5.28 21.11
N PHE A 56 -5.03 5.63 20.06
CA PHE A 56 -5.29 5.13 18.70
C PHE A 56 -5.00 3.64 18.56
N THR A 57 -3.96 3.12 19.23
CA THR A 57 -3.65 1.69 19.31
C THR A 57 -4.80 0.91 19.97
N GLU A 58 -5.33 1.41 21.08
CA GLU A 58 -6.47 0.83 21.78
C GLU A 58 -7.74 0.86 20.90
N PHE A 59 -8.02 1.99 20.24
CA PHE A 59 -9.16 2.12 19.33
C PHE A 59 -9.10 1.16 18.15
N VAL A 60 -7.95 1.05 17.49
CA VAL A 60 -7.76 0.12 16.35
C VAL A 60 -7.89 -1.33 16.83
N THR A 61 -7.30 -1.67 17.97
CA THR A 61 -7.41 -3.00 18.59
C THR A 61 -8.87 -3.35 18.91
N PHE A 62 -9.62 -2.39 19.46
CA PHE A 62 -11.06 -2.56 19.70
C PHE A 62 -11.82 -2.76 18.38
N THR A 63 -11.53 -1.96 17.36
CA THR A 63 -12.21 -2.04 16.07
C THR A 63 -12.06 -3.40 15.41
N MET A 64 -10.91 -4.08 15.58
CA MET A 64 -10.67 -5.44 15.10
C MET A 64 -11.48 -6.53 15.81
N LYS A 65 -12.08 -6.22 16.96
CA LYS A 65 -12.98 -7.12 17.69
C LYS A 65 -14.45 -6.89 17.36
N THR A 66 -14.77 -5.88 16.56
CA THR A 66 -16.14 -5.55 16.15
C THR A 66 -16.53 -6.23 14.84
N HIS A 67 -17.82 -6.20 14.51
CA HIS A 67 -18.35 -6.69 13.24
C HIS A 67 -17.70 -6.05 11.99
N ARG A 68 -17.01 -4.91 12.11
CA ARG A 68 -16.31 -4.27 11.01
C ARG A 68 -15.24 -5.16 10.41
N VAL A 69 -14.62 -6.04 11.20
CA VAL A 69 -13.58 -6.95 10.73
C VAL A 69 -14.12 -8.08 9.84
N VAL A 70 -15.44 -8.23 9.72
CA VAL A 70 -16.07 -9.20 8.80
C VAL A 70 -15.65 -8.97 7.35
N SER A 71 -15.39 -7.73 6.95
CA SER A 71 -14.87 -7.45 5.60
C SER A 71 -13.47 -8.04 5.37
N TYR A 72 -12.68 -8.24 6.44
CA TYR A 72 -11.41 -8.95 6.36
C TYR A 72 -11.58 -10.47 6.53
N LEU A 73 -12.22 -10.92 7.61
CA LEU A 73 -12.32 -12.34 7.95
C LEU A 73 -13.30 -13.11 7.07
N GLY A 74 -14.33 -12.46 6.55
CA GLY A 74 -15.54 -13.11 6.06
C GLY A 74 -16.38 -13.65 7.22
N LEU A 75 -17.65 -13.94 6.96
CA LEU A 75 -18.60 -14.33 8.03
C LEU A 75 -18.16 -15.63 8.74
N GLY A 76 -17.70 -16.63 8.00
CA GLY A 76 -17.31 -17.93 8.58
C GLY A 76 -16.16 -17.78 9.59
N LYS A 77 -15.04 -17.17 9.17
CA LYS A 77 -13.88 -16.94 10.07
C LYS A 77 -14.22 -15.95 11.20
N TYR A 78 -15.10 -14.98 10.97
CA TYR A 78 -15.55 -14.10 12.04
C TYR A 78 -16.32 -14.86 13.13
N LEU A 79 -17.20 -15.77 12.76
CA LEU A 79 -17.96 -16.58 13.74
C LEU A 79 -17.05 -17.56 14.51
N SER A 80 -16.00 -18.08 13.90
CA SER A 80 -15.07 -19.02 14.55
C SER A 80 -13.95 -18.34 15.34
N ALA A 81 -13.30 -17.32 14.77
CA ALA A 81 -12.12 -16.67 15.35
C ALA A 81 -12.42 -15.31 16.02
N GLY A 82 -13.44 -14.60 15.57
CA GLY A 82 -13.86 -13.30 16.09
C GLY A 82 -12.92 -12.13 15.74
N THR A 83 -11.61 -12.38 15.60
CA THR A 83 -10.57 -11.40 15.33
C THR A 83 -9.44 -12.04 14.51
N PRO A 84 -8.67 -11.27 13.70
CA PRO A 84 -7.53 -11.79 12.95
C PRO A 84 -6.46 -12.47 13.84
N VAL A 85 -6.27 -12.00 15.08
CA VAL A 85 -5.30 -12.54 16.02
C VAL A 85 -5.54 -14.03 16.34
N ASN A 86 -6.78 -14.49 16.27
CA ASN A 86 -7.16 -15.86 16.58
C ASN A 86 -7.17 -16.78 15.34
N LEU A 87 -6.70 -16.30 14.20
CA LEU A 87 -6.56 -17.16 13.03
C LEU A 87 -5.42 -18.16 13.22
N GLU A 88 -5.70 -19.43 12.94
CA GLU A 88 -4.72 -20.53 12.99
C GLU A 88 -3.86 -20.65 11.72
N VAL A 89 -4.08 -19.80 10.75
CA VAL A 89 -3.35 -19.77 9.47
C VAL A 89 -2.50 -18.50 9.38
N PRO A 90 -1.38 -18.52 8.65
CA PRO A 90 -0.63 -17.31 8.34
C PRO A 90 -1.53 -16.27 7.67
N TRP A 91 -1.48 -15.05 8.15
CA TRP A 91 -2.30 -13.96 7.64
C TRP A 91 -1.55 -12.64 7.57
N GLY A 92 -2.04 -11.75 6.73
CA GLY A 92 -1.44 -10.43 6.54
C GLY A 92 -2.27 -9.56 5.62
N TRP A 93 -1.79 -8.36 5.37
CA TRP A 93 -2.42 -7.45 4.40
C TRP A 93 -1.37 -6.58 3.71
N LYS A 94 -1.73 -6.07 2.55
CA LYS A 94 -0.89 -5.15 1.78
C LYS A 94 -1.59 -3.80 1.69
N ASP A 95 -0.86 -2.75 2.09
CA ASP A 95 -1.30 -1.36 1.91
C ASP A 95 -0.06 -0.44 1.90
N PRO A 96 0.12 0.43 0.89
CA PRO A 96 1.23 1.38 0.88
C PRO A 96 1.20 2.35 2.05
N ARG A 97 0.03 2.62 2.66
CA ARG A 97 -0.11 3.49 3.84
C ARG A 97 0.56 2.91 5.08
N ASN A 98 0.75 1.58 5.11
CA ASN A 98 1.47 0.91 6.20
C ASN A 98 2.84 1.53 6.44
N THR A 99 3.51 2.02 5.39
CA THR A 99 4.81 2.69 5.54
C THR A 99 4.78 3.78 6.61
N PHE A 100 3.71 4.55 6.72
CA PHE A 100 3.60 5.63 7.71
C PHE A 100 2.81 5.26 8.96
N THR A 101 1.97 4.22 8.91
CA THR A 101 1.20 3.74 10.06
C THR A 101 1.88 2.57 10.77
N LEU A 102 3.01 2.09 10.26
CA LEU A 102 3.71 0.90 10.76
C LEU A 102 4.00 0.93 12.26
N PRO A 103 4.45 2.05 12.85
CA PRO A 103 4.70 2.05 14.30
C PRO A 103 3.48 1.69 15.14
N LEU A 104 2.28 2.12 14.73
CA LEU A 104 1.03 1.75 15.41
C LEU A 104 0.70 0.27 15.21
N TRP A 105 0.93 -0.26 14.00
CA TRP A 105 0.71 -1.67 13.73
C TRP A 105 1.68 -2.58 14.51
N LEU A 106 2.92 -2.14 14.72
CA LEU A 106 3.90 -2.86 15.54
C LEU A 106 3.58 -2.80 17.04
N ASP A 107 2.91 -1.74 17.52
CA ASP A 107 2.39 -1.73 18.88
C ASP A 107 1.30 -2.79 19.09
N ILE A 108 0.47 -3.03 18.06
CA ILE A 108 -0.60 -4.03 18.10
C ILE A 108 -0.06 -5.44 17.84
N PHE A 109 0.89 -5.58 16.92
CA PHE A 109 1.48 -6.84 16.48
C PHE A 109 3.01 -6.78 16.54
N PRO A 110 3.61 -6.85 17.75
CA PRO A 110 5.07 -6.69 17.89
C PRO A 110 5.88 -7.75 17.13
N GLY A 111 5.31 -8.94 16.90
CA GLY A 111 5.94 -10.02 16.13
C GLY A 111 5.59 -10.02 14.63
N ALA A 112 4.94 -8.99 14.10
CA ALA A 112 4.58 -8.95 12.69
C ALA A 112 5.82 -8.86 11.80
N LYS A 113 5.89 -9.71 10.79
CA LYS A 113 6.93 -9.66 9.74
C LYS A 113 6.56 -8.60 8.71
N VAL A 114 7.54 -7.82 8.27
CA VAL A 114 7.35 -6.70 7.35
C VAL A 114 8.04 -6.98 6.03
N ILE A 115 7.27 -6.99 4.94
CA ILE A 115 7.78 -7.13 3.58
C ILE A 115 7.65 -5.77 2.90
N HIS A 116 8.78 -5.12 2.61
CA HIS A 116 8.83 -3.89 1.84
C HIS A 116 9.16 -4.21 0.39
N ILE A 117 8.21 -3.95 -0.51
CA ILE A 117 8.43 -4.08 -1.95
C ILE A 117 8.47 -2.69 -2.56
N TYR A 118 9.59 -2.33 -3.16
CA TYR A 118 9.75 -1.06 -3.87
C TYR A 118 10.00 -1.30 -5.37
N ARG A 119 9.73 -0.28 -6.16
CA ARG A 119 9.79 -0.31 -7.61
C ARG A 119 10.44 0.95 -8.14
N HIS A 120 10.98 0.88 -9.36
CA HIS A 120 11.55 2.04 -10.05
C HIS A 120 10.60 3.25 -9.97
N PRO A 121 11.07 4.42 -9.48
CA PRO A 121 10.19 5.57 -9.21
C PRO A 121 9.45 6.04 -10.45
N MET A 122 10.06 5.99 -11.64
CA MET A 122 9.39 6.43 -12.87
C MET A 122 8.20 5.54 -13.27
N ASP A 123 8.20 4.27 -12.90
CA ASP A 123 7.03 3.42 -13.07
C ASP A 123 5.89 3.83 -12.14
N ILE A 124 6.23 4.28 -10.93
CA ILE A 124 5.24 4.82 -9.99
C ILE A 124 4.71 6.16 -10.50
N VAL A 125 5.58 7.07 -10.93
CA VAL A 125 5.22 8.36 -11.54
C VAL A 125 4.28 8.15 -12.73
N ASN A 126 4.60 7.25 -13.64
CA ASN A 126 3.76 6.92 -14.79
C ASN A 126 2.39 6.40 -14.37
N SER A 127 2.36 5.52 -13.36
CA SER A 127 1.11 4.99 -12.81
C SER A 127 0.25 6.10 -12.19
N LEU A 128 0.84 7.00 -11.38
CA LEU A 128 0.16 8.14 -10.76
C LEU A 128 -0.42 9.08 -11.82
N SER A 129 0.39 9.47 -12.81
CA SER A 129 -0.04 10.32 -13.92
C SER A 129 -1.21 9.71 -14.71
N THR A 130 -1.12 8.42 -15.01
CA THR A 130 -2.17 7.68 -15.71
C THR A 130 -3.48 7.64 -14.90
N ARG A 131 -3.40 7.35 -13.61
CA ARG A 131 -4.58 7.35 -12.71
C ARG A 131 -5.20 8.72 -12.62
N ARG A 132 -4.39 9.76 -12.46
CA ARG A 132 -4.83 11.15 -12.43
C ARG A 132 -5.56 11.54 -13.72
N LYS A 133 -4.98 11.26 -14.90
CA LYS A 133 -5.60 11.53 -16.20
C LYS A 133 -6.97 10.84 -16.30
N LYS A 134 -7.04 9.54 -15.99
CA LYS A 134 -8.31 8.77 -15.99
C LYS A 134 -9.33 9.33 -14.99
N GLY A 135 -8.89 9.71 -13.80
CA GLY A 135 -9.73 10.30 -12.76
C GLY A 135 -10.34 11.63 -13.20
N LEU A 136 -9.52 12.53 -13.77
CA LEU A 136 -9.99 13.81 -14.30
C LEU A 136 -10.96 13.65 -15.47
N LEU A 137 -10.71 12.72 -16.39
CA LEU A 137 -11.64 12.42 -17.48
C LEU A 137 -12.99 11.96 -16.94
N ARG A 138 -13.01 10.98 -16.05
CA ARG A 138 -14.25 10.49 -15.42
C ARG A 138 -15.00 11.59 -14.67
N LEU A 139 -14.28 12.45 -13.94
CA LEU A 139 -14.89 13.58 -13.24
C LEU A 139 -15.49 14.60 -14.23
N SER A 140 -14.77 14.93 -15.29
CA SER A 140 -15.22 15.83 -16.35
C SER A 140 -16.46 15.31 -17.06
N GLU A 141 -16.48 14.03 -17.44
CA GLU A 141 -17.65 13.38 -18.06
C GLU A 141 -18.86 13.39 -17.11
N LYS A 142 -18.63 13.06 -15.84
CA LYS A 142 -19.68 13.09 -14.82
C LYS A 142 -20.21 14.49 -14.60
N HIS A 143 -19.34 15.51 -14.57
CA HIS A 143 -19.72 16.90 -14.50
C HIS A 143 -20.54 17.32 -15.72
N ARG A 144 -20.09 17.01 -16.94
CA ARG A 144 -20.80 17.35 -18.18
C ARG A 144 -22.18 16.75 -18.23
N ARG A 145 -22.33 15.47 -17.78
CA ARG A 145 -23.62 14.74 -17.80
C ARG A 145 -24.58 15.21 -16.69
N TRP A 146 -24.05 15.54 -15.52
CA TRP A 146 -24.84 15.78 -14.32
C TRP A 146 -24.54 17.13 -13.66
N ARG A 147 -23.98 18.11 -14.41
CA ARG A 147 -23.44 19.34 -13.81
C ARG A 147 -24.39 20.05 -12.86
N GLY A 148 -25.69 20.15 -13.18
CA GLY A 148 -26.66 20.80 -12.33
C GLY A 148 -26.92 20.04 -11.02
N ILE A 149 -27.01 18.70 -11.07
CA ILE A 149 -27.35 17.84 -9.93
C ILE A 149 -26.07 17.44 -9.16
N TYR A 150 -25.02 17.04 -9.87
CA TYR A 150 -23.80 16.52 -9.26
C TYR A 150 -23.03 17.60 -8.51
N TRP A 151 -22.84 18.79 -9.10
CA TRP A 151 -22.20 19.92 -8.45
C TRP A 151 -23.05 20.50 -7.33
N TYR A 152 -24.34 20.60 -7.52
CA TYR A 152 -25.28 20.96 -6.47
C TYR A 152 -25.20 20.00 -5.29
N TYR A 153 -25.17 18.69 -5.54
CA TYR A 153 -25.02 17.67 -4.52
C TYR A 153 -23.66 17.75 -3.80
N LEU A 154 -22.57 17.98 -4.53
CA LEU A 154 -21.25 18.19 -3.93
C LEU A 154 -21.20 19.47 -3.10
N MET A 155 -21.80 20.56 -3.58
CA MET A 155 -21.81 21.84 -2.90
C MET A 155 -22.70 21.82 -1.66
N GLN A 156 -23.84 21.15 -1.69
CA GLN A 156 -24.72 21.03 -0.52
C GLN A 156 -24.17 20.12 0.57
N LYS A 157 -23.40 19.11 0.19
CA LYS A 157 -22.76 18.19 1.13
C LYS A 157 -21.28 18.53 1.21
N PHE A 158 -20.93 19.63 1.85
CA PHE A 158 -19.60 19.83 2.39
C PHE A 158 -19.35 18.74 3.43
N ILE A 159 -18.98 17.52 2.95
CA ILE A 159 -18.64 16.42 3.82
C ILE A 159 -17.14 16.56 4.10
N PRO A 160 -16.76 16.95 5.33
CA PRO A 160 -15.34 17.02 5.70
C PRO A 160 -14.64 15.69 5.38
N GLY A 161 -13.43 15.77 4.83
CA GLY A 161 -12.64 14.58 4.47
C GLY A 161 -13.00 13.92 3.14
N LYS A 162 -14.09 14.27 2.47
CA LYS A 162 -14.41 13.74 1.14
C LYS A 162 -13.54 14.40 0.07
N ARG A 163 -12.58 13.66 -0.45
CA ARG A 163 -11.72 14.13 -1.54
C ARG A 163 -12.39 13.90 -2.88
N VAL A 164 -12.45 14.95 -3.70
CA VAL A 164 -12.96 14.88 -5.08
C VAL A 164 -11.82 14.60 -6.05
N PHE A 165 -10.66 15.19 -5.78
CA PHE A 165 -9.45 15.00 -6.57
C PHE A 165 -8.49 14.06 -5.83
N VAL A 166 -7.89 13.16 -6.58
CA VAL A 166 -6.88 12.19 -6.10
C VAL A 166 -5.70 12.19 -7.07
N ASP A 167 -4.59 11.64 -6.63
CA ASP A 167 -3.34 11.56 -7.41
C ASP A 167 -2.84 12.96 -7.86
N LEU A 168 -2.96 13.97 -6.99
CA LEU A 168 -2.53 15.36 -7.28
C LEU A 168 -1.03 15.44 -7.54
N ARG A 169 -0.23 14.70 -6.76
CA ARG A 169 1.23 14.60 -6.93
C ARG A 169 1.63 13.83 -8.20
N GLY A 170 0.71 13.16 -8.87
CA GLY A 170 0.88 12.64 -10.22
C GLY A 170 0.78 13.70 -11.33
N ALA A 171 0.71 14.99 -10.99
CA ALA A 171 0.64 16.08 -11.95
C ALA A 171 1.97 16.31 -12.67
N SER A 172 3.09 16.14 -11.97
CA SER A 172 4.44 16.27 -12.54
C SER A 172 5.31 15.07 -12.15
N PRO A 173 6.34 14.74 -12.95
CA PRO A 173 7.31 13.71 -12.60
C PRO A 173 8.05 14.02 -11.30
N GLU A 174 8.40 15.27 -11.06
CA GLU A 174 9.12 15.75 -9.88
C GLU A 174 8.33 15.50 -8.59
N GLU A 175 7.04 15.90 -8.56
CA GLU A 175 6.19 15.65 -7.40
C GLU A 175 5.97 14.15 -7.13
N GLY A 176 5.86 13.36 -8.18
CA GLY A 176 5.77 11.91 -8.06
C GLY A 176 7.05 11.28 -7.53
N LEU A 177 8.22 11.77 -7.96
CA LEU A 177 9.53 11.35 -7.44
C LEU A 177 9.71 11.75 -5.98
N ASN A 178 9.36 12.98 -5.61
CA ASN A 178 9.41 13.46 -4.23
C ASN A 178 8.52 12.60 -3.30
N MET A 179 7.31 12.25 -3.75
CA MET A 179 6.44 11.35 -3.01
C MET A 179 7.08 9.97 -2.83
N TRP A 180 7.65 9.41 -3.89
CA TRP A 180 8.32 8.12 -3.83
C TRP A 180 9.50 8.15 -2.83
N GLN A 181 10.30 9.22 -2.84
CA GLN A 181 11.41 9.38 -1.90
C GLN A 181 10.93 9.47 -0.44
N GLU A 182 9.85 10.20 -0.17
CA GLU A 182 9.25 10.26 1.17
C GLU A 182 8.88 8.86 1.68
N TYR A 183 8.28 8.03 0.82
CA TYR A 183 7.94 6.64 1.16
C TYR A 183 9.17 5.76 1.37
N MET A 184 10.17 5.89 0.50
CA MET A 184 11.41 5.11 0.61
C MET A 184 12.20 5.45 1.88
N GLN A 185 12.34 6.73 2.19
CA GLN A 185 13.04 7.18 3.40
C GLN A 185 12.36 6.67 4.67
N GLU A 186 11.03 6.77 4.72
CA GLU A 186 10.27 6.28 5.87
C GLU A 186 10.37 4.76 6.00
N ALA A 187 10.20 4.02 4.90
CA ALA A 187 10.33 2.57 4.90
C ALA A 187 11.71 2.12 5.40
N ARG A 188 12.78 2.70 4.87
CA ARG A 188 14.16 2.32 5.27
C ARG A 188 14.44 2.63 6.73
N THR A 189 13.94 3.75 7.27
CA THR A 189 14.05 4.05 8.70
C THR A 189 13.42 2.94 9.56
N HIS A 190 12.29 2.37 9.12
CA HIS A 190 11.67 1.26 9.84
C HIS A 190 12.46 -0.04 9.68
N LEU A 191 12.93 -0.34 8.47
CA LEU A 191 13.68 -1.57 8.17
C LEU A 191 14.97 -1.66 9.02
N GLU A 192 15.69 -0.54 9.16
CA GLU A 192 16.89 -0.46 10.00
C GLU A 192 16.61 -0.86 11.46
N GLY A 193 15.44 -0.52 11.98
CA GLY A 193 15.01 -0.85 13.35
C GLY A 193 14.49 -2.27 13.53
N LEU A 194 14.06 -2.94 12.46
CA LEU A 194 13.39 -4.24 12.51
C LEU A 194 14.32 -5.45 12.32
N GLY A 195 15.50 -5.25 11.71
CA GLY A 195 16.46 -6.34 11.46
C GLY A 195 15.81 -7.54 10.76
N GLU A 196 15.94 -8.73 11.32
CA GLU A 196 15.40 -9.97 10.76
C GLU A 196 13.87 -10.05 10.67
N GLN A 197 13.17 -9.11 11.32
CA GLN A 197 11.69 -9.01 11.25
C GLN A 197 11.22 -8.36 9.95
N ALA A 198 12.14 -7.83 9.14
CA ALA A 198 11.81 -7.15 7.89
C ALA A 198 12.67 -7.63 6.73
N ILE A 199 12.09 -7.61 5.52
CA ILE A 199 12.78 -7.90 4.26
C ILE A 199 12.44 -6.83 3.22
N GLU A 200 13.45 -6.36 2.50
CA GLU A 200 13.30 -5.42 1.38
C GLU A 200 13.48 -6.14 0.05
N ILE A 201 12.50 -6.02 -0.84
CA ILE A 201 12.49 -6.66 -2.16
C ILE A 201 12.34 -5.59 -3.25
N LYS A 202 13.27 -5.58 -4.19
CA LYS A 202 13.13 -4.80 -5.41
C LYS A 202 12.19 -5.51 -6.37
N TYR A 203 11.18 -4.82 -6.86
CA TYR A 203 10.17 -5.43 -7.74
C TYR A 203 10.76 -5.97 -9.04
N GLU A 204 11.77 -5.31 -9.57
CA GLU A 204 12.48 -5.71 -10.77
C GLU A 204 13.22 -7.03 -10.55
N ASP A 205 13.91 -7.22 -9.41
CA ASP A 205 14.57 -8.48 -9.05
C ASP A 205 13.57 -9.63 -8.93
N PHE A 206 12.37 -9.32 -8.38
CA PHE A 206 11.27 -10.29 -8.36
C PHE A 206 10.81 -10.70 -9.76
N LEU A 207 10.80 -9.79 -10.73
CA LEU A 207 10.45 -10.12 -12.12
C LEU A 207 11.56 -10.89 -12.85
N ASP A 208 12.81 -10.64 -12.50
CA ASP A 208 13.97 -11.27 -13.13
C ASP A 208 14.19 -12.69 -12.58
N GLU A 209 14.12 -12.86 -11.26
CA GLU A 209 14.37 -14.12 -10.54
C GLU A 209 13.16 -14.56 -9.68
N PRO A 210 11.99 -14.78 -10.29
CA PRO A 210 10.76 -14.95 -9.55
C PRO A 210 10.75 -16.18 -8.63
N VAL A 211 11.37 -17.29 -9.04
CA VAL A 211 11.44 -18.51 -8.22
C VAL A 211 12.22 -18.24 -6.93
N ARG A 212 13.41 -17.65 -7.05
CA ARG A 212 14.26 -17.32 -5.90
C ARG A 212 13.54 -16.41 -4.92
N VAL A 213 12.96 -15.31 -5.44
CA VAL A 213 12.29 -14.32 -4.57
C VAL A 213 11.02 -14.88 -3.94
N LEU A 214 10.25 -15.73 -4.65
CA LEU A 214 9.09 -16.39 -4.06
C LEU A 214 9.47 -17.39 -2.96
N GLN A 215 10.59 -18.12 -3.11
CA GLN A 215 11.13 -18.99 -2.06
C GLN A 215 11.49 -18.17 -0.83
N GLU A 216 12.30 -17.13 -1.00
CA GLU A 216 12.73 -16.22 0.06
C GLU A 216 11.53 -15.60 0.81
N LEU A 217 10.52 -15.13 0.08
CA LEU A 217 9.31 -14.57 0.66
C LEU A 217 8.46 -15.62 1.38
N SER A 218 8.39 -16.84 0.85
CA SER A 218 7.65 -17.96 1.46
C SER A 218 8.29 -18.36 2.80
N GLU A 219 9.60 -18.55 2.80
CA GLU A 219 10.38 -18.85 4.02
C GLU A 219 10.27 -17.73 5.04
N PHE A 220 10.47 -16.48 4.61
CA PHE A 220 10.31 -15.32 5.47
C PHE A 220 8.92 -15.23 6.08
N ALA A 221 7.86 -15.44 5.30
CA ALA A 221 6.48 -15.39 5.79
C ALA A 221 6.06 -16.65 6.60
N GLY A 222 6.89 -17.70 6.64
CA GLY A 222 6.57 -18.95 7.32
C GLY A 222 5.48 -19.74 6.60
N LEU A 223 5.49 -19.74 5.26
CA LEU A 223 4.52 -20.47 4.43
C LEU A 223 5.12 -21.81 4.02
N ASP A 224 4.34 -22.87 4.14
CA ASP A 224 4.70 -24.21 3.66
C ASP A 224 4.32 -24.38 2.19
N ALA A 225 5.12 -23.77 1.31
CA ALA A 225 4.89 -23.79 -0.13
C ALA A 225 5.82 -24.80 -0.82
N SER A 226 5.23 -25.74 -1.60
CA SER A 226 6.03 -26.68 -2.36
C SER A 226 6.82 -25.98 -3.48
N GLY A 227 8.01 -26.50 -3.81
CA GLY A 227 8.83 -25.98 -4.91
C GLY A 227 8.08 -25.97 -6.25
N ASP A 228 7.27 -27.01 -6.52
CA ASP A 228 6.45 -27.10 -7.74
C ASP A 228 5.44 -25.95 -7.83
N ARG A 229 4.79 -25.63 -6.70
CA ARG A 229 3.83 -24.51 -6.66
C ARG A 229 4.50 -23.17 -6.88
N ILE A 230 5.69 -22.97 -6.34
CA ILE A 230 6.48 -21.76 -6.56
C ILE A 230 6.88 -21.65 -8.04
N GLN A 231 7.31 -22.74 -8.67
CA GLN A 231 7.66 -22.75 -10.09
C GLN A 231 6.46 -22.45 -10.99
N GLU A 232 5.30 -23.04 -10.70
CA GLU A 232 4.05 -22.75 -11.41
C GLU A 232 3.70 -21.26 -11.36
N LEU A 233 3.70 -20.67 -10.16
CA LEU A 233 3.39 -19.24 -9.97
C LEU A 233 4.42 -18.33 -10.65
N ALA A 234 5.68 -18.73 -10.70
CA ALA A 234 6.74 -17.98 -11.36
C ALA A 234 6.55 -17.89 -12.88
N GLN A 235 5.95 -18.91 -13.51
CA GLN A 235 5.67 -18.91 -14.95
C GLN A 235 4.60 -17.87 -15.35
N ASP A 236 3.68 -17.56 -14.46
CA ASP A 236 2.58 -16.60 -14.72
C ASP A 236 3.04 -15.12 -14.60
N ILE A 237 4.29 -14.88 -14.25
CA ILE A 237 4.79 -13.53 -14.02
C ILE A 237 5.05 -12.79 -15.33
N ASN A 238 4.38 -11.65 -15.48
CA ASN A 238 4.57 -10.79 -16.65
C ASN A 238 5.78 -9.86 -16.49
N LYS A 239 6.92 -10.26 -17.01
CA LYS A 239 8.18 -9.52 -16.99
C LYS A 239 8.11 -8.16 -17.70
N SER A 240 7.18 -7.96 -18.64
CA SER A 240 7.05 -6.70 -19.39
C SER A 240 6.57 -5.51 -18.55
N ARG A 241 6.24 -5.74 -17.29
CA ARG A 241 5.84 -4.70 -16.34
C ARG A 241 7.01 -3.90 -15.76
N ALA A 242 8.22 -4.44 -15.80
CA ALA A 242 9.41 -3.70 -15.39
C ALA A 242 9.71 -2.58 -16.38
N TYR A 243 10.14 -1.45 -15.83
CA TYR A 243 10.58 -0.29 -16.62
C TYR A 243 9.58 0.18 -17.69
N ALA A 244 8.27 0.05 -17.40
CA ALA A 244 7.20 0.42 -18.33
C ALA A 244 7.24 1.93 -18.70
N TYR A 245 7.84 2.77 -17.86
CA TYR A 245 8.07 4.20 -18.10
C TYR A 245 8.92 4.49 -19.35
N ARG A 246 9.76 3.55 -19.79
CA ARG A 246 10.62 3.70 -21.00
C ARG A 246 9.81 3.90 -22.27
N LYS A 247 8.50 3.62 -22.25
CA LYS A 247 7.57 3.91 -23.34
C LYS A 247 7.14 5.39 -23.39
N GLU A 248 7.49 6.16 -22.36
CA GLU A 248 7.14 7.57 -22.20
C GLU A 248 8.42 8.42 -22.30
N PRO A 249 8.70 9.06 -23.49
CA PRO A 249 9.98 9.76 -23.72
C PRO A 249 10.33 10.82 -22.67
N VAL A 250 9.31 11.54 -22.16
CA VAL A 250 9.50 12.56 -21.11
C VAL A 250 10.05 11.95 -19.82
N LEU A 251 9.57 10.77 -19.42
CA LEU A 251 10.04 10.09 -18.22
C LEU A 251 11.44 9.48 -18.42
N GLU A 252 11.78 9.10 -19.63
CA GLU A 252 13.10 8.60 -19.95
C GLU A 252 14.18 9.70 -19.83
N VAL A 253 13.89 10.90 -20.33
CA VAL A 253 14.77 12.06 -20.17
C VAL A 253 14.91 12.43 -18.69
N PHE A 254 13.80 12.54 -17.98
CA PHE A 254 13.77 12.85 -16.55
C PHE A 254 14.59 11.84 -15.73
N THR A 255 14.53 10.55 -16.07
CA THR A 255 15.33 9.49 -15.42
C THR A 255 16.82 9.74 -15.58
N LYS A 256 17.29 10.15 -16.77
CA LYS A 256 18.70 10.46 -17.02
C LYS A 256 19.17 11.67 -16.22
N GLU A 257 18.35 12.69 -16.07
CA GLU A 257 18.64 13.89 -15.28
C GLU A 257 18.78 13.57 -13.77
N HIS A 258 18.10 12.53 -13.30
CA HIS A 258 18.09 12.13 -11.89
C HIS A 258 18.88 10.82 -11.62
N ALA A 259 19.78 10.43 -12.52
CA ALA A 259 20.50 9.16 -12.44
C ALA A 259 21.31 9.00 -11.13
N ASP A 260 21.94 10.07 -10.63
CA ASP A 260 22.73 10.00 -9.40
C ASP A 260 21.86 9.74 -8.16
N LEU A 261 20.68 10.36 -8.11
CA LEU A 261 19.69 10.08 -7.07
C LEU A 261 19.22 8.62 -7.14
N LEU A 262 18.93 8.12 -8.33
CA LEU A 262 18.42 6.76 -8.52
C LEU A 262 19.44 5.69 -8.13
N ARG A 263 20.75 5.95 -8.34
CA ARG A 263 21.83 5.05 -7.91
C ARG A 263 21.85 4.80 -6.41
N VAL A 264 21.47 5.79 -5.58
CA VAL A 264 21.36 5.62 -4.13
C VAL A 264 20.33 4.54 -3.75
N TYR A 265 19.36 4.32 -4.62
CA TYR A 265 18.31 3.31 -4.43
C TYR A 265 18.50 2.05 -5.29
N GLY A 266 19.69 1.90 -5.92
CA GLY A 266 20.03 0.72 -6.71
C GLY A 266 19.46 0.71 -8.12
N TYR A 267 19.19 1.88 -8.72
CA TYR A 267 18.72 2.04 -10.10
C TYR A 267 19.73 2.74 -11.01
#